data_8bdca717d03e629ca228467dd7a3873d
#
_entry.id   8bdca717d03e629ca228467dd7a3873d
#
_cell.length_a   1.000
_cell.length_b   1.000
_cell.length_c   1.000
_cell.angle_alpha   90.00
_cell.angle_beta   90.00
_cell.angle_gamma   90.00
#
_symmetry.space_group_name_H-M   'P 1'
#
loop_
_entity.id
_entity.type
_entity.pdbx_description
1 polymer ?
#
loop_
_entity_poly.entity_id
_entity_poly.type
_entity_poly.pdbx_seq_one_letter_code
_entity_poly.pdbx_strand_id
1 'polypeptide(L)'
;MLQAGIVGLPNVGKSTLFNALTAQESALAANYPFATIEPNVGMVAVPDERLAVLEKLNKAQKVVPAMVEFLDIAGLVRGASKGEGLGNQFLANIRETHAVIQVVRCFDDDNIIHVEGSVNPIRDIETIQIELALADLASAAKRREKAARAVKASGDKASKIELEILDKIQPILEEGRPARSADLSDDERAILNTWFFLSTKPTIYAANVDEDSLADPESNPHVQAVIRHAESEKADVVVICAKLEAELVALDPAERDEYLKDLGLSSSGVDKLIKAAYHMLGLMSFLTAGEKEVRAWTIPIGTKAPQAAGEIHTDIERGFIRAEIIGYNDLVACGSRKVASEKGLARLEGKEYIMQDGDVVDFRFNV
;
A
#
# COMPACT_ATOMS: atom_id res chain seq x y z
N MET A 1 -0.16 1.49 -12.50
CA MET A 1 0.50 1.03 -11.26
C MET A 1 -0.53 1.02 -10.14
N LEU A 2 -0.40 0.18 -9.09
CA LEU A 2 -1.31 0.22 -7.95
C LEU A 2 -0.94 1.40 -7.04
N GLN A 3 -1.97 2.13 -6.54
CA GLN A 3 -1.81 3.38 -5.80
C GLN A 3 -2.42 3.28 -4.41
N ALA A 4 -1.74 3.87 -3.41
CA ALA A 4 -2.27 4.08 -2.07
C ALA A 4 -2.63 5.57 -1.88
N GLY A 5 -3.88 5.85 -1.49
CA GLY A 5 -4.32 7.22 -1.21
C GLY A 5 -4.10 7.59 0.25
N ILE A 6 -3.44 8.72 0.49
CA ILE A 6 -3.24 9.25 1.84
C ILE A 6 -4.38 10.22 2.17
N VAL A 7 -5.13 9.91 3.21
CA VAL A 7 -6.27 10.70 3.68
C VAL A 7 -6.10 11.09 5.15
N GLY A 8 -6.83 12.09 5.60
CA GLY A 8 -6.85 12.50 7.00
C GLY A 8 -7.61 13.80 7.17
N LEU A 9 -8.01 14.11 8.40
CA LEU A 9 -8.60 15.39 8.77
C LEU A 9 -7.54 16.51 8.64
N PRO A 10 -7.92 17.78 8.60
CA PRO A 10 -6.98 18.88 8.64
C PRO A 10 -6.10 18.84 9.90
N ASN A 11 -4.84 19.23 9.77
CA ASN A 11 -3.87 19.38 10.86
C ASN A 11 -3.49 18.06 11.60
N VAL A 12 -3.64 16.91 10.95
CA VAL A 12 -3.20 15.61 11.49
C VAL A 12 -1.75 15.23 11.09
N GLY A 13 -1.07 16.07 10.28
CA GLY A 13 0.28 15.80 9.78
C GLY A 13 0.32 15.15 8.39
N LYS A 14 -0.81 15.06 7.67
CA LYS A 14 -0.91 14.42 6.36
C LYS A 14 0.08 14.96 5.33
N SER A 15 0.11 16.28 5.11
CA SER A 15 1.00 16.90 4.12
C SER A 15 2.47 16.81 4.53
N THR A 16 2.78 16.86 5.83
CA THR A 16 4.13 16.64 6.35
C THR A 16 4.61 15.24 6.02
N LEU A 17 3.75 14.23 6.26
CA LEU A 17 4.05 12.84 5.93
C LEU A 17 4.21 12.63 4.43
N PHE A 18 3.31 13.18 3.61
CA PHE A 18 3.41 13.06 2.14
C PHE A 18 4.70 13.69 1.61
N ASN A 19 5.08 14.87 2.12
CA ASN A 19 6.33 15.53 1.75
C ASN A 19 7.55 14.69 2.18
N ALA A 20 7.53 14.07 3.36
CA ALA A 20 8.61 13.18 3.81
C ALA A 20 8.71 11.91 2.93
N LEU A 21 7.58 11.33 2.52
CA LEU A 21 7.54 10.20 1.58
C LEU A 21 8.15 10.57 0.23
N THR A 22 7.75 11.71 -0.35
CA THR A 22 8.14 12.12 -1.71
C THR A 22 9.51 12.78 -1.79
N ALA A 23 10.01 13.32 -0.70
CA ALA A 23 11.36 13.90 -0.69
C ALA A 23 12.47 12.85 -0.96
N GLN A 24 12.23 11.58 -0.65
CA GLN A 24 13.10 10.47 -1.05
C GLN A 24 13.15 10.29 -2.58
N GLU A 25 12.11 10.72 -3.31
CA GLU A 25 12.01 10.67 -4.76
C GLU A 25 13.05 11.53 -5.47
N SER A 26 13.33 12.73 -4.94
CA SER A 26 14.24 13.70 -5.56
C SER A 26 15.68 13.16 -5.71
N ALA A 27 16.10 12.28 -4.80
CA ALA A 27 17.40 11.62 -4.86
C ALA A 27 17.44 10.47 -5.89
N LEU A 28 16.29 9.89 -6.23
CA LEU A 28 16.16 8.73 -7.13
C LEU A 28 15.67 9.11 -8.53
N ALA A 29 15.01 10.26 -8.71
CA ALA A 29 14.46 10.74 -9.99
C ALA A 29 15.52 10.84 -11.10
N ALA A 30 16.79 11.05 -10.76
CA ALA A 30 17.91 11.02 -11.70
C ALA A 30 18.06 9.66 -12.44
N ASN A 31 17.48 8.59 -11.91
CA ASN A 31 17.54 7.22 -12.45
C ASN A 31 16.30 6.79 -13.26
N TYR A 32 15.21 7.58 -13.24
CA TYR A 32 13.94 7.28 -13.92
C TYR A 32 13.56 8.41 -14.89
N PRO A 33 13.90 8.28 -16.20
CA PRO A 33 13.71 9.37 -17.18
C PRO A 33 12.25 9.68 -17.58
N PHE A 34 11.26 8.98 -16.99
CA PHE A 34 9.84 9.11 -17.34
C PHE A 34 8.90 9.41 -16.16
N ALA A 35 9.44 9.81 -14.99
CA ALA A 35 8.60 10.27 -13.89
C ALA A 35 7.96 11.62 -14.26
N THR A 36 6.72 11.61 -14.71
CA THR A 36 5.89 12.81 -14.81
C THR A 36 5.54 13.24 -13.39
N ILE A 37 5.99 14.43 -12.98
CA ILE A 37 5.61 15.02 -11.70
C ILE A 37 4.18 15.54 -11.86
N GLU A 38 3.20 14.70 -11.49
CA GLU A 38 1.83 15.17 -11.33
C GLU A 38 1.67 15.75 -9.91
N PRO A 39 0.99 16.90 -9.76
CA PRO A 39 0.75 17.45 -8.45
C PRO A 39 -0.04 16.45 -7.59
N ASN A 40 0.40 16.24 -6.37
CA ASN A 40 -0.17 15.30 -5.38
C ASN A 40 0.03 13.80 -5.66
N VAL A 41 0.88 13.41 -6.61
CA VAL A 41 1.28 12.02 -6.86
C VAL A 41 2.78 11.89 -6.58
N GLY A 42 3.17 10.90 -5.78
CA GLY A 42 4.56 10.61 -5.46
C GLY A 42 4.92 9.15 -5.74
N MET A 43 6.00 8.94 -6.49
CA MET A 43 6.59 7.63 -6.73
C MET A 43 7.69 7.38 -5.71
N VAL A 44 7.51 6.40 -4.82
CA VAL A 44 8.40 6.17 -3.69
C VAL A 44 9.07 4.80 -3.81
N ALA A 45 10.38 4.76 -3.55
CA ALA A 45 11.14 3.51 -3.55
C ALA A 45 10.73 2.63 -2.36
N VAL A 46 10.53 1.35 -2.63
CA VAL A 46 10.28 0.35 -1.58
C VAL A 46 11.62 -0.02 -0.92
N PRO A 47 11.79 0.22 0.39
CA PRO A 47 13.01 -0.16 1.09
C PRO A 47 13.21 -1.68 1.08
N ASP A 48 14.31 -2.14 0.47
CA ASP A 48 14.64 -3.56 0.34
C ASP A 48 16.14 -3.79 0.59
N GLU A 49 16.47 -4.29 1.75
CA GLU A 49 17.85 -4.55 2.20
C GLU A 49 18.56 -5.61 1.33
N ARG A 50 17.78 -6.45 0.63
CA ARG A 50 18.32 -7.50 -0.25
C ARG A 50 19.10 -6.90 -1.42
N LEU A 51 18.74 -5.71 -1.87
CA LEU A 51 19.40 -5.03 -2.99
C LEU A 51 20.84 -4.67 -2.68
N ALA A 52 21.12 -4.14 -1.48
CA ALA A 52 22.50 -3.79 -1.07
C ALA A 52 23.40 -5.02 -0.92
N VAL A 53 22.84 -6.14 -0.50
CA VAL A 53 23.57 -7.42 -0.41
C VAL A 53 23.88 -7.95 -1.82
N LEU A 54 22.89 -7.94 -2.71
CA LEU A 54 23.09 -8.39 -4.10
C LEU A 54 24.02 -7.48 -4.90
N GLU A 55 24.00 -6.17 -4.64
CA GLU A 55 24.95 -5.21 -5.23
C GLU A 55 26.39 -5.60 -4.91
N LYS A 56 26.69 -5.81 -3.63
CA LYS A 56 28.04 -6.22 -3.18
C LYS A 56 28.43 -7.58 -3.74
N LEU A 57 27.50 -8.55 -3.75
CA LEU A 57 27.74 -9.90 -4.24
C LEU A 57 28.07 -9.94 -5.73
N ASN A 58 27.38 -9.14 -6.54
CA ASN A 58 27.53 -9.09 -8.00
C ASN A 58 28.46 -7.95 -8.47
N LYS A 59 28.95 -7.10 -7.56
CA LYS A 59 29.71 -5.87 -7.87
C LYS A 59 28.95 -4.99 -8.89
N ALA A 60 27.65 -4.84 -8.67
CA ALA A 60 26.78 -4.18 -9.62
C ALA A 60 27.08 -2.69 -9.72
N GLN A 61 26.96 -2.15 -10.93
CA GLN A 61 27.19 -0.72 -11.21
C GLN A 61 25.98 0.15 -10.86
N LYS A 62 24.79 -0.46 -10.81
CA LYS A 62 23.53 0.24 -10.57
C LYS A 62 22.57 -0.61 -9.75
N VAL A 63 21.86 0.04 -8.83
CA VAL A 63 20.79 -0.56 -8.03
C VAL A 63 19.46 0.16 -8.33
N VAL A 64 18.41 -0.60 -8.58
CA VAL A 64 17.08 -0.07 -8.89
C VAL A 64 16.05 -0.73 -7.98
N PRO A 65 15.46 0.00 -7.02
CA PRO A 65 14.43 -0.52 -6.14
C PRO A 65 13.09 -0.70 -6.86
N ALA A 66 12.19 -1.48 -6.25
CA ALA A 66 10.79 -1.46 -6.59
C ALA A 66 10.17 -0.11 -6.22
N MET A 67 9.09 0.28 -6.90
CA MET A 67 8.42 1.56 -6.67
C MET A 67 6.95 1.32 -6.32
N VAL A 68 6.41 2.19 -5.47
CA VAL A 68 4.97 2.26 -5.15
C VAL A 68 4.51 3.71 -5.27
N GLU A 69 3.27 3.89 -5.65
CA GLU A 69 2.69 5.21 -5.91
C GLU A 69 1.78 5.63 -4.75
N PHE A 70 1.99 6.85 -4.26
CA PHE A 70 1.16 7.49 -3.24
C PHE A 70 0.45 8.70 -3.83
N LEU A 71 -0.82 8.86 -3.47
CA LEU A 71 -1.65 10.00 -3.85
C LEU A 71 -2.01 10.82 -2.60
N ASP A 72 -1.60 12.10 -2.55
CA ASP A 72 -2.08 13.01 -1.51
C ASP A 72 -3.50 13.46 -1.82
N ILE A 73 -4.44 12.98 -1.04
CA ILE A 73 -5.85 13.33 -1.18
C ILE A 73 -6.16 14.46 -0.20
N ALA A 74 -6.61 15.60 -0.74
CA ALA A 74 -6.95 16.78 0.06
C ALA A 74 -7.88 16.41 1.22
N GLY A 75 -7.66 17.02 2.39
CA GLY A 75 -8.36 16.66 3.64
C GLY A 75 -9.88 16.73 3.53
N LEU A 76 -10.53 15.76 4.15
CA LEU A 76 -12.00 15.67 4.24
C LEU A 76 -12.53 16.74 5.21
N VAL A 77 -13.61 17.40 4.81
CA VAL A 77 -14.48 18.17 5.71
C VAL A 77 -15.80 17.41 5.83
N ARG A 78 -16.43 17.41 7.00
CA ARG A 78 -17.75 16.80 7.21
C ARG A 78 -18.75 17.27 6.17
N GLY A 79 -19.58 16.35 5.64
CA GLY A 79 -20.58 16.63 4.62
C GLY A 79 -20.10 16.43 3.18
N ALA A 80 -18.94 15.82 2.98
CA ALA A 80 -18.40 15.54 1.64
C ALA A 80 -19.35 14.68 0.79
N SER A 81 -20.07 13.75 1.41
CA SER A 81 -21.04 12.86 0.76
C SER A 81 -22.33 13.57 0.32
N LYS A 82 -22.64 14.77 0.86
CA LYS A 82 -23.85 15.55 0.52
C LYS A 82 -23.74 16.38 -0.76
N GLY A 83 -22.61 16.32 -1.47
CA GLY A 83 -22.58 16.64 -2.89
C GLY A 83 -22.22 18.07 -3.26
N GLU A 84 -21.58 18.87 -2.43
CA GLU A 84 -21.10 20.18 -2.83
C GLU A 84 -19.57 20.28 -2.92
N GLY A 85 -19.03 20.55 -4.12
CA GLY A 85 -17.66 21.00 -4.34
C GLY A 85 -16.57 20.00 -3.98
N LEU A 86 -15.69 20.37 -3.04
CA LEU A 86 -14.48 19.64 -2.66
C LEU A 86 -14.72 18.21 -2.15
N GLY A 87 -15.88 17.93 -1.55
CA GLY A 87 -16.23 16.59 -1.06
C GLY A 87 -16.35 15.55 -2.18
N ASN A 88 -16.98 15.91 -3.29
CA ASN A 88 -17.09 15.01 -4.45
C ASN A 88 -15.73 14.70 -5.06
N GLN A 89 -14.83 15.70 -5.11
CA GLN A 89 -13.47 15.49 -5.60
C GLN A 89 -12.67 14.58 -4.68
N PHE A 90 -12.80 14.73 -3.36
CA PHE A 90 -12.21 13.83 -2.38
C PHE A 90 -12.64 12.37 -2.61
N LEU A 91 -13.96 12.12 -2.72
CA LEU A 91 -14.49 10.78 -2.96
C LEU A 91 -14.07 10.22 -4.33
N ALA A 92 -13.95 11.08 -5.36
CA ALA A 92 -13.44 10.69 -6.68
C ALA A 92 -11.98 10.25 -6.61
N ASN A 93 -11.13 11.03 -5.94
CA ASN A 93 -9.72 10.70 -5.76
C ASN A 93 -9.53 9.37 -5.00
N ILE A 94 -10.30 9.15 -3.89
CA ILE A 94 -10.26 7.84 -3.22
C ILE A 94 -10.71 6.73 -4.16
N ARG A 95 -11.68 6.94 -5.04
CA ARG A 95 -12.15 5.91 -5.96
C ARG A 95 -11.06 5.41 -6.88
N GLU A 96 -10.14 6.27 -7.30
CA GLU A 96 -9.01 5.95 -8.18
C GLU A 96 -7.92 5.13 -7.48
N THR A 97 -7.79 5.23 -6.14
CA THR A 97 -6.78 4.47 -5.38
C THR A 97 -7.19 3.02 -5.15
N HIS A 98 -6.22 2.16 -4.85
CA HIS A 98 -6.44 0.72 -4.57
C HIS A 98 -6.45 0.41 -3.08
N ALA A 99 -5.84 1.28 -2.27
CA ALA A 99 -5.75 1.19 -0.84
C ALA A 99 -5.79 2.59 -0.21
N VAL A 100 -6.09 2.68 1.08
CA VAL A 100 -6.17 3.93 1.84
C VAL A 100 -5.20 3.92 3.00
N ILE A 101 -4.44 5.00 3.16
CA ILE A 101 -3.64 5.27 4.35
C ILE A 101 -4.32 6.45 5.07
N GLN A 102 -4.92 6.16 6.20
CA GLN A 102 -5.56 7.19 7.00
C GLN A 102 -4.61 7.69 8.07
N VAL A 103 -4.15 8.93 7.93
CA VAL A 103 -3.33 9.60 8.95
C VAL A 103 -4.22 10.05 10.09
N VAL A 104 -3.85 9.62 11.30
CA VAL A 104 -4.63 9.86 12.53
C VAL A 104 -3.75 10.55 13.55
N ARG A 105 -4.21 11.67 14.10
CA ARG A 105 -3.46 12.41 15.12
C ARG A 105 -3.55 11.70 16.47
N CYS A 106 -2.40 11.30 17.01
CA CYS A 106 -2.24 10.61 18.28
C CYS A 106 -1.29 11.37 19.23
N PHE A 107 -1.20 12.69 19.11
CA PHE A 107 -0.39 13.57 19.95
C PHE A 107 -1.17 14.83 20.34
N ASP A 108 -0.87 15.37 21.49
CA ASP A 108 -1.41 16.64 21.98
C ASP A 108 -0.39 17.76 21.70
N ASP A 109 -0.85 18.87 21.11
CA ASP A 109 -0.07 20.08 20.89
C ASP A 109 -1.01 21.29 20.88
N ASP A 110 -0.88 22.17 21.87
CA ASP A 110 -1.72 23.35 22.04
C ASP A 110 -1.56 24.38 20.90
N ASN A 111 -0.45 24.33 20.16
CA ASN A 111 -0.18 25.21 19.02
C ASN A 111 -0.83 24.74 17.73
N ILE A 112 -1.29 23.49 17.67
CA ILE A 112 -1.93 22.89 16.49
C ILE A 112 -3.43 22.71 16.76
N ILE A 113 -4.23 23.59 16.16
CA ILE A 113 -5.69 23.57 16.33
C ILE A 113 -6.26 22.27 15.75
N HIS A 114 -7.04 21.53 16.57
CA HIS A 114 -7.83 20.42 16.10
C HIS A 114 -9.20 20.89 15.59
N VAL A 115 -9.66 20.43 14.43
CA VAL A 115 -10.94 20.85 13.81
C VAL A 115 -12.16 20.56 14.69
N GLU A 116 -12.08 19.54 15.55
CA GLU A 116 -13.15 19.15 16.49
C GLU A 116 -12.88 19.60 17.94
N GLY A 117 -11.89 20.49 18.13
CA GLY A 117 -11.56 21.11 19.44
C GLY A 117 -10.81 20.21 20.44
N SER A 118 -10.66 18.92 20.18
CA SER A 118 -9.91 17.98 21.04
C SER A 118 -9.37 16.81 20.21
N VAL A 119 -8.25 16.21 20.62
CA VAL A 119 -7.69 15.01 20.00
C VAL A 119 -8.56 13.81 20.41
N ASN A 120 -9.09 13.12 19.43
CA ASN A 120 -9.82 11.85 19.62
C ASN A 120 -9.68 11.01 18.34
N PRO A 121 -8.67 10.11 18.29
CA PRO A 121 -8.35 9.32 17.11
C PRO A 121 -9.53 8.52 16.57
N ILE A 122 -10.35 7.94 17.44
CA ILE A 122 -11.47 7.08 17.01
C ILE A 122 -12.55 7.90 16.35
N ARG A 123 -12.96 9.04 16.94
CA ARG A 123 -13.90 9.97 16.33
C ARG A 123 -13.39 10.43 14.95
N ASP A 124 -12.11 10.69 14.83
CA ASP A 124 -11.50 11.19 13.59
C ASP A 124 -11.49 10.09 12.51
N ILE A 125 -11.24 8.84 12.89
CA ILE A 125 -11.38 7.67 12.00
C ILE A 125 -12.82 7.52 11.54
N GLU A 126 -13.76 7.47 12.49
CA GLU A 126 -15.20 7.30 12.22
C GLU A 126 -15.75 8.41 11.33
N THR A 127 -15.28 9.65 11.47
CA THR A 127 -15.70 10.77 10.62
C THR A 127 -15.44 10.48 9.15
N ILE A 128 -14.26 9.94 8.79
CA ILE A 128 -13.95 9.57 7.42
C ILE A 128 -14.74 8.34 6.99
N GLN A 129 -14.83 7.33 7.84
CA GLN A 129 -15.57 6.10 7.55
C GLN A 129 -17.05 6.36 7.24
N ILE A 130 -17.72 7.22 8.02
CA ILE A 130 -19.10 7.60 7.79
C ILE A 130 -19.29 8.22 6.41
N GLU A 131 -18.41 9.14 5.99
CA GLU A 131 -18.52 9.77 4.67
C GLU A 131 -18.35 8.74 3.53
N LEU A 132 -17.39 7.79 3.67
CA LEU A 132 -17.22 6.72 2.70
C LEU A 132 -18.42 5.77 2.67
N ALA A 133 -18.94 5.40 3.85
CA ALA A 133 -20.11 4.53 3.98
C ALA A 133 -21.37 5.17 3.36
N LEU A 134 -21.60 6.46 3.59
CA LEU A 134 -22.73 7.19 2.98
C LEU A 134 -22.62 7.25 1.44
N ALA A 135 -21.43 7.45 0.90
CA ALA A 135 -21.21 7.42 -0.55
C ALA A 135 -21.48 6.03 -1.13
N ASP A 136 -21.05 4.98 -0.43
CA ASP A 136 -21.30 3.59 -0.83
C ASP A 136 -22.76 3.19 -0.67
N LEU A 137 -23.45 3.68 0.38
CA LEU A 137 -24.88 3.46 0.58
C LEU A 137 -25.70 4.01 -0.60
N ALA A 138 -25.37 5.21 -1.09
CA ALA A 138 -25.99 5.78 -2.28
C ALA A 138 -25.75 4.93 -3.54
N SER A 139 -24.55 4.35 -3.66
CA SER A 139 -24.18 3.46 -4.77
C SER A 139 -24.89 2.09 -4.64
N ALA A 140 -24.97 1.54 -3.44
CA ALA A 140 -25.66 0.30 -3.11
C ALA A 140 -27.17 0.39 -3.42
N ALA A 141 -27.82 1.51 -3.09
CA ALA A 141 -29.23 1.73 -3.41
C ALA A 141 -29.53 1.64 -4.92
N LYS A 142 -28.71 2.32 -5.74
CA LYS A 142 -28.84 2.27 -7.22
C LYS A 142 -28.61 0.85 -7.75
N ARG A 143 -27.60 0.13 -7.22
CA ARG A 143 -27.30 -1.25 -7.63
C ARG A 143 -28.44 -2.18 -7.23
N ARG A 144 -28.99 -2.06 -6.03
CA ARG A 144 -30.14 -2.83 -5.54
C ARG A 144 -31.36 -2.68 -6.45
N GLU A 145 -31.69 -1.46 -6.83
CA GLU A 145 -32.81 -1.21 -7.74
C GLU A 145 -32.62 -1.89 -9.10
N LYS A 146 -31.40 -1.81 -9.66
CA LYS A 146 -31.07 -2.49 -10.93
C LYS A 146 -31.16 -4.01 -10.81
N ALA A 147 -30.56 -4.60 -9.78
CA ALA A 147 -30.57 -6.04 -9.54
C ALA A 147 -31.99 -6.56 -9.31
N ALA A 148 -32.80 -5.86 -8.50
CA ALA A 148 -34.20 -6.23 -8.26
C ALA A 148 -35.05 -6.24 -9.56
N ARG A 149 -34.84 -5.26 -10.45
CA ARG A 149 -35.50 -5.23 -11.76
C ARG A 149 -35.07 -6.43 -12.63
N ALA A 150 -33.79 -6.78 -12.66
CA ALA A 150 -33.27 -7.92 -13.44
C ALA A 150 -33.81 -9.25 -12.92
N VAL A 151 -33.83 -9.45 -11.61
CA VAL A 151 -34.45 -10.64 -10.98
C VAL A 151 -35.91 -10.76 -11.32
N LYS A 152 -36.69 -9.66 -11.27
CA LYS A 152 -38.12 -9.65 -11.61
C LYS A 152 -38.39 -9.93 -13.08
N ALA A 153 -37.52 -9.45 -13.98
CA ALA A 153 -37.70 -9.59 -15.42
C ALA A 153 -37.33 -10.99 -15.95
N SER A 154 -36.24 -11.57 -15.47
CA SER A 154 -35.64 -12.79 -16.02
C SER A 154 -35.26 -13.85 -14.98
N GLY A 155 -35.41 -13.58 -13.69
CA GLY A 155 -34.96 -14.49 -12.64
C GLY A 155 -33.43 -14.62 -12.55
N ASP A 156 -32.69 -13.61 -13.03
CA ASP A 156 -31.24 -13.60 -13.18
C ASP A 156 -30.51 -14.02 -11.90
N LYS A 157 -29.71 -15.09 -11.99
CA LYS A 157 -29.01 -15.68 -10.83
C LYS A 157 -27.91 -14.77 -10.29
N ALA A 158 -27.17 -14.07 -11.17
CA ALA A 158 -26.12 -13.16 -10.74
C ALA A 158 -26.70 -12.00 -9.96
N SER A 159 -27.81 -11.42 -10.40
CA SER A 159 -28.52 -10.36 -9.68
C SER A 159 -29.12 -10.83 -8.36
N LYS A 160 -29.47 -12.11 -8.18
CA LYS A 160 -29.87 -12.66 -6.87
C LYS A 160 -28.73 -12.64 -5.88
N ILE A 161 -27.55 -13.11 -6.31
CA ILE A 161 -26.33 -13.07 -5.48
C ILE A 161 -25.98 -11.62 -5.12
N GLU A 162 -26.09 -10.69 -6.08
CA GLU A 162 -25.87 -9.26 -5.78
C GLU A 162 -26.82 -8.74 -4.67
N LEU A 163 -28.10 -9.12 -4.70
CA LEU A 163 -29.07 -8.74 -3.66
C LEU A 163 -28.72 -9.34 -2.30
N GLU A 164 -28.30 -10.60 -2.24
CA GLU A 164 -27.86 -11.26 -1.02
C GLU A 164 -26.64 -10.56 -0.38
N ILE A 165 -25.66 -10.16 -1.20
CA ILE A 165 -24.52 -9.37 -0.74
C ILE A 165 -24.98 -7.99 -0.23
N LEU A 166 -25.86 -7.32 -0.97
CA LEU A 166 -26.41 -6.01 -0.57
C LEU A 166 -27.16 -6.09 0.75
N ASP A 167 -27.89 -7.20 1.00
CA ASP A 167 -28.61 -7.41 2.28
C ASP A 167 -27.65 -7.54 3.46
N LYS A 168 -26.45 -8.08 3.24
CA LYS A 168 -25.41 -8.20 4.28
C LYS A 168 -24.68 -6.89 4.54
N ILE A 169 -24.38 -6.11 3.51
CA ILE A 169 -23.54 -4.91 3.66
C ILE A 169 -24.36 -3.65 4.00
N GLN A 170 -25.61 -3.56 3.57
CA GLN A 170 -26.41 -2.35 3.76
C GLN A 170 -26.58 -1.96 5.24
N PRO A 171 -26.92 -2.87 6.17
CA PRO A 171 -27.02 -2.51 7.60
C PRO A 171 -25.71 -1.96 8.16
N ILE A 172 -24.56 -2.52 7.72
CA ILE A 172 -23.23 -2.07 8.15
C ILE A 172 -22.94 -0.65 7.67
N LEU A 173 -23.28 -0.36 6.41
CA LEU A 173 -23.13 0.98 5.84
C LEU A 173 -24.08 2.00 6.51
N GLU A 174 -25.30 1.59 6.88
CA GLU A 174 -26.27 2.41 7.60
C GLU A 174 -25.79 2.76 9.02
N GLU A 175 -25.00 1.88 9.64
CA GLU A 175 -24.31 2.14 10.91
C GLU A 175 -23.05 3.03 10.74
N GLY A 176 -22.72 3.46 9.52
CA GLY A 176 -21.51 4.24 9.21
C GLY A 176 -20.22 3.42 9.22
N ARG A 177 -20.33 2.10 9.26
CA ARG A 177 -19.18 1.17 9.26
C ARG A 177 -18.78 0.79 7.85
N PRO A 178 -17.50 0.46 7.62
CA PRO A 178 -17.00 0.14 6.28
C PRO A 178 -17.50 -1.22 5.78
N ALA A 179 -17.85 -1.32 4.50
CA ALA A 179 -18.32 -2.57 3.87
C ALA A 179 -17.31 -3.71 3.98
N ARG A 180 -15.99 -3.42 4.10
CA ARG A 180 -14.94 -4.43 4.33
C ARG A 180 -15.12 -5.21 5.62
N SER A 181 -15.81 -4.66 6.63
CA SER A 181 -16.07 -5.34 7.90
C SER A 181 -17.22 -6.35 7.83
N ALA A 182 -17.92 -6.46 6.69
CA ALA A 182 -18.99 -7.43 6.52
C ALA A 182 -18.47 -8.86 6.54
N ASP A 183 -19.26 -9.75 7.14
CA ASP A 183 -19.01 -11.20 7.12
C ASP A 183 -19.48 -11.77 5.78
N LEU A 184 -18.56 -11.89 4.85
CA LEU A 184 -18.75 -12.37 3.48
C LEU A 184 -17.84 -13.56 3.21
N SER A 185 -18.33 -14.52 2.42
CA SER A 185 -17.48 -15.57 1.84
C SER A 185 -16.47 -14.97 0.85
N ASP A 186 -15.44 -15.74 0.50
CA ASP A 186 -14.42 -15.30 -0.47
C ASP A 186 -15.04 -14.99 -1.84
N ASP A 187 -16.02 -15.79 -2.29
CA ASP A 187 -16.73 -15.55 -3.54
C ASP A 187 -17.57 -14.27 -3.50
N GLU A 188 -18.29 -14.04 -2.40
CA GLU A 188 -19.07 -12.79 -2.20
C GLU A 188 -18.15 -11.57 -2.13
N ARG A 189 -17.01 -11.70 -1.45
CA ARG A 189 -15.99 -10.64 -1.36
C ARG A 189 -15.39 -10.34 -2.71
N ALA A 190 -15.08 -11.37 -3.53
CA ALA A 190 -14.60 -11.19 -4.88
C ALA A 190 -15.60 -10.41 -5.75
N ILE A 191 -16.90 -10.71 -5.62
CA ILE A 191 -17.97 -9.98 -6.33
C ILE A 191 -18.05 -8.53 -5.82
N LEU A 192 -18.07 -8.31 -4.49
CA LEU A 192 -18.14 -6.99 -3.89
C LEU A 192 -17.00 -6.08 -4.35
N ASN A 193 -15.79 -6.62 -4.47
CA ASN A 193 -14.61 -5.87 -4.93
C ASN A 193 -14.77 -5.34 -6.36
N THR A 194 -15.59 -5.99 -7.21
CA THR A 194 -15.90 -5.48 -8.56
C THR A 194 -16.81 -4.26 -8.57
N TRP A 195 -17.38 -3.89 -7.44
CA TRP A 195 -18.30 -2.75 -7.35
C TRP A 195 -17.59 -1.42 -7.10
N PHE A 196 -16.30 -1.47 -6.81
CA PHE A 196 -15.48 -0.29 -6.53
C PHE A 196 -16.02 0.61 -5.41
N PHE A 197 -16.56 -0.02 -4.37
CA PHE A 197 -16.98 0.72 -3.18
C PHE A 197 -15.77 1.30 -2.46
N LEU A 198 -15.95 2.49 -1.88
CA LEU A 198 -14.86 3.23 -1.23
C LEU A 198 -14.47 2.55 0.09
N SER A 199 -15.46 2.10 0.85
CA SER A 199 -15.27 1.48 2.15
C SER A 199 -14.91 -0.02 2.09
N THR A 200 -14.77 -0.61 0.89
CA THR A 200 -14.18 -1.95 0.70
C THR A 200 -12.67 -1.93 0.64
N LYS A 201 -12.07 -0.76 0.36
CA LYS A 201 -10.62 -0.65 0.18
C LYS A 201 -9.87 -1.04 1.45
N PRO A 202 -8.79 -1.83 1.31
CA PRO A 202 -7.89 -2.11 2.43
C PRO A 202 -7.33 -0.80 3.00
N THR A 203 -7.15 -0.75 4.31
CA THR A 203 -6.81 0.49 5.02
C THR A 203 -5.66 0.24 6.00
N ILE A 204 -4.70 1.17 6.03
CA ILE A 204 -3.69 1.32 7.08
C ILE A 204 -4.00 2.58 7.87
N TYR A 205 -3.97 2.49 9.18
CA TYR A 205 -4.00 3.65 10.06
C TYR A 205 -2.57 4.09 10.37
N ALA A 206 -2.17 5.26 9.86
CA ALA A 206 -0.90 5.89 10.20
C ALA A 206 -1.10 6.73 11.48
N ALA A 207 -0.81 6.13 12.63
CA ALA A 207 -0.91 6.78 13.94
C ALA A 207 0.25 7.77 14.09
N ASN A 208 -0.03 9.06 13.86
CA ASN A 208 0.96 10.12 13.95
C ASN A 208 1.11 10.59 15.40
N VAL A 209 2.27 10.33 15.99
CA VAL A 209 2.64 10.65 17.38
C VAL A 209 3.70 11.74 17.44
N ASP A 210 3.98 12.23 18.65
CA ASP A 210 5.19 13.01 18.96
C ASP A 210 6.43 12.10 19.07
N GLU A 211 7.60 12.70 19.19
CA GLU A 211 8.87 11.97 19.29
C GLU A 211 8.96 11.13 20.56
N ASP A 212 8.47 11.65 21.69
CA ASP A 212 8.51 10.95 22.98
C ASP A 212 7.71 9.65 22.94
N SER A 213 6.54 9.67 22.30
CA SER A 213 5.68 8.49 22.12
C SER A 213 6.21 7.50 21.09
N LEU A 214 7.18 7.87 20.24
CA LEU A 214 7.73 6.98 19.22
C LEU A 214 8.60 5.87 19.82
N ALA A 215 9.29 6.16 20.93
CA ALA A 215 10.14 5.19 21.62
C ALA A 215 9.33 4.11 22.37
N ASP A 216 8.15 4.48 22.88
CA ASP A 216 7.22 3.57 23.57
C ASP A 216 5.76 3.83 23.15
N PRO A 217 5.38 3.44 21.92
CA PRO A 217 4.03 3.67 21.41
C PRO A 217 2.93 2.97 22.23
N GLU A 218 3.30 1.91 22.93
CA GLU A 218 2.34 1.14 23.74
C GLU A 218 1.88 1.90 24.98
N SER A 219 2.65 2.87 25.47
CA SER A 219 2.25 3.74 26.58
C SER A 219 1.27 4.84 26.17
N ASN A 220 1.16 5.16 24.88
CA ASN A 220 0.27 6.20 24.36
C ASN A 220 -1.19 5.71 24.25
N PRO A 221 -2.14 6.29 25.05
CA PRO A 221 -3.54 5.84 25.06
C PRO A 221 -4.25 6.05 23.71
N HIS A 222 -3.86 7.04 22.92
CA HIS A 222 -4.41 7.29 21.60
C HIS A 222 -3.99 6.21 20.62
N VAL A 223 -2.71 5.80 20.63
CA VAL A 223 -2.19 4.69 19.81
C VAL A 223 -2.88 3.40 20.16
N GLN A 224 -3.03 3.09 21.47
CA GLN A 224 -3.73 1.90 21.93
C GLN A 224 -5.21 1.86 21.49
N ALA A 225 -5.87 3.02 21.44
CA ALA A 225 -7.24 3.10 20.93
C ALA A 225 -7.28 2.79 19.43
N VAL A 226 -6.34 3.34 18.64
CA VAL A 226 -6.24 3.06 17.19
C VAL A 226 -5.96 1.59 16.92
N ILE A 227 -5.04 0.96 17.67
CA ILE A 227 -4.71 -0.47 17.53
C ILE A 227 -5.95 -1.34 17.77
N ARG A 228 -6.68 -1.13 18.89
CA ARG A 228 -7.91 -1.88 19.18
C ARG A 228 -8.99 -1.68 18.11
N HIS A 229 -9.11 -0.47 17.58
CA HIS A 229 -10.06 -0.20 16.49
C HIS A 229 -9.66 -0.94 15.21
N ALA A 230 -8.40 -0.87 14.83
CA ALA A 230 -7.87 -1.55 13.65
C ALA A 230 -8.03 -3.08 13.71
N GLU A 231 -7.77 -3.69 14.87
CA GLU A 231 -7.99 -5.13 15.10
C GLU A 231 -9.44 -5.54 14.84
N SER A 232 -10.42 -4.70 15.27
CA SER A 232 -11.86 -4.97 15.04
C SER A 232 -12.24 -4.98 13.56
N GLU A 233 -11.45 -4.32 12.70
CA GLU A 233 -11.68 -4.19 11.27
C GLU A 233 -10.69 -5.02 10.41
N LYS A 234 -9.75 -5.72 11.05
CA LYS A 234 -8.65 -6.42 10.39
C LYS A 234 -7.80 -5.48 9.52
N ALA A 235 -7.58 -4.25 10.02
CA ALA A 235 -6.73 -3.24 9.39
C ALA A 235 -5.37 -3.19 10.08
N ASP A 236 -4.34 -2.70 9.36
CA ASP A 236 -3.00 -2.54 9.89
C ASP A 236 -2.82 -1.15 10.54
N VAL A 237 -1.89 -1.06 11.51
CA VAL A 237 -1.48 0.21 12.13
C VAL A 237 0.03 0.38 11.96
N VAL A 238 0.43 1.56 11.53
CA VAL A 238 1.84 1.99 11.52
C VAL A 238 1.97 3.24 12.35
N VAL A 239 2.79 3.19 13.39
CA VAL A 239 3.11 4.36 14.22
C VAL A 239 4.21 5.15 13.55
N ILE A 240 3.99 6.46 13.39
CA ILE A 240 4.92 7.38 12.74
C ILE A 240 5.02 8.68 13.56
N CYS A 241 6.12 9.40 13.42
CA CYS A 241 6.22 10.79 13.81
C CYS A 241 6.52 11.62 12.56
N ALA A 242 5.49 12.23 11.96
CA ALA A 242 5.64 12.96 10.70
C ALA A 242 6.63 14.12 10.79
N LYS A 243 6.80 14.72 11.98
CA LYS A 243 7.80 15.76 12.22
C LYS A 243 9.22 15.18 12.13
N LEU A 244 9.50 14.09 12.84
CA LEU A 244 10.78 13.39 12.79
C LEU A 244 11.10 12.94 11.35
N GLU A 245 10.12 12.36 10.64
CA GLU A 245 10.34 11.93 9.26
C GLU A 245 10.74 13.09 8.33
N ALA A 246 10.16 14.28 8.52
CA ALA A 246 10.57 15.47 7.78
C ALA A 246 12.00 15.95 8.12
N GLU A 247 12.45 15.76 9.34
CA GLU A 247 13.83 16.06 9.77
C GLU A 247 14.82 15.05 9.21
N LEU A 248 14.47 13.75 9.22
CA LEU A 248 15.31 12.66 8.68
C LEU A 248 15.61 12.80 7.18
N VAL A 249 14.69 13.40 6.42
CA VAL A 249 14.89 13.65 4.98
C VAL A 249 16.05 14.62 4.72
N ALA A 250 16.33 15.54 5.62
CA ALA A 250 17.40 16.54 5.47
C ALA A 250 18.80 15.98 5.78
N LEU A 251 18.88 14.78 6.39
CA LEU A 251 20.12 14.12 6.78
C LEU A 251 20.69 13.27 5.65
N ASP A 252 22.01 13.11 5.62
CA ASP A 252 22.61 12.10 4.76
C ASP A 252 22.32 10.67 5.29
N PRO A 253 22.45 9.61 4.44
CA PRO A 253 22.09 8.26 4.85
C PRO A 253 22.82 7.75 6.11
N ALA A 254 24.08 8.14 6.33
CA ALA A 254 24.85 7.70 7.48
C ALA A 254 24.40 8.42 8.76
N GLU A 255 24.16 9.73 8.68
CA GLU A 255 23.61 10.54 9.78
C GLU A 255 22.20 10.06 10.15
N ARG A 256 21.36 9.73 9.14
CA ARG A 256 20.02 9.18 9.36
C ARG A 256 20.05 7.86 10.12
N ASP A 257 20.94 6.94 9.72
CA ASP A 257 21.08 5.63 10.38
C ASP A 257 21.58 5.76 11.82
N GLU A 258 22.53 6.68 12.08
CA GLU A 258 23.02 6.98 13.43
C GLU A 258 21.89 7.57 14.29
N TYR A 259 21.14 8.54 13.76
CA TYR A 259 20.05 9.18 14.48
C TYR A 259 18.91 8.20 14.85
N LEU A 260 18.51 7.34 13.91
CA LEU A 260 17.53 6.28 14.18
C LEU A 260 18.00 5.31 15.25
N LYS A 261 19.29 4.95 15.22
CA LYS A 261 19.89 4.06 16.22
C LYS A 261 19.92 4.70 17.61
N ASP A 262 20.21 5.99 17.71
CA ASP A 262 20.20 6.73 18.98
C ASP A 262 18.80 6.78 19.59
N LEU A 263 17.76 6.83 18.75
CA LEU A 263 16.36 6.71 19.17
C LEU A 263 15.92 5.26 19.45
N GLY A 264 16.79 4.26 19.28
CA GLY A 264 16.46 2.85 19.45
C GLY A 264 15.60 2.26 18.33
N LEU A 265 15.51 2.94 17.18
CA LEU A 265 14.69 2.53 16.06
C LEU A 265 15.51 1.74 15.02
N SER A 266 14.96 0.63 14.51
CA SER A 266 15.59 -0.18 13.47
C SER A 266 15.37 0.37 12.05
N SER A 267 14.32 1.16 11.84
CA SER A 267 13.96 1.80 10.57
C SER A 267 13.02 2.97 10.82
N SER A 268 12.90 3.88 9.86
CA SER A 268 11.97 5.00 9.95
C SER A 268 10.50 4.54 9.89
N GLY A 269 9.59 5.37 10.38
CA GLY A 269 8.15 5.14 10.26
C GLY A 269 7.68 5.17 8.80
N VAL A 270 8.29 6.04 8.00
CA VAL A 270 8.05 6.11 6.55
C VAL A 270 8.45 4.80 5.86
N ASP A 271 9.62 4.22 6.17
CA ASP A 271 10.04 2.95 5.59
C ASP A 271 9.08 1.80 5.95
N LYS A 272 8.59 1.77 7.21
CA LYS A 272 7.57 0.82 7.67
C LYS A 272 6.26 1.01 6.91
N LEU A 273 5.83 2.25 6.73
CA LEU A 273 4.59 2.59 6.03
C LEU A 273 4.65 2.19 4.55
N ILE A 274 5.77 2.45 3.88
CA ILE A 274 5.97 2.04 2.48
C ILE A 274 5.89 0.52 2.34
N LYS A 275 6.58 -0.23 3.20
CA LYS A 275 6.55 -1.71 3.20
C LYS A 275 5.15 -2.23 3.48
N ALA A 276 4.43 -1.66 4.47
CA ALA A 276 3.06 -2.03 4.80
C ALA A 276 2.10 -1.74 3.65
N ALA A 277 2.20 -0.57 3.01
CA ALA A 277 1.38 -0.21 1.85
C ALA A 277 1.64 -1.13 0.65
N TYR A 278 2.89 -1.46 0.38
CA TYR A 278 3.28 -2.39 -0.68
C TYR A 278 2.68 -3.78 -0.47
N HIS A 279 2.75 -4.29 0.75
CA HIS A 279 2.15 -5.57 1.11
C HIS A 279 0.61 -5.54 1.07
N MET A 280 -0.01 -4.48 1.60
CA MET A 280 -1.46 -4.29 1.58
C MET A 280 -2.04 -4.23 0.17
N LEU A 281 -1.28 -3.68 -0.78
CA LEU A 281 -1.63 -3.68 -2.21
C LEU A 281 -1.50 -5.08 -2.86
N GLY A 282 -1.11 -6.10 -2.11
CA GLY A 282 -0.88 -7.45 -2.64
C GLY A 282 0.31 -7.54 -3.57
N LEU A 283 1.31 -6.67 -3.38
CA LEU A 283 2.54 -6.62 -4.18
C LEU A 283 3.67 -7.39 -3.53
N MET A 284 4.55 -7.91 -4.36
CA MET A 284 5.82 -8.52 -3.99
C MET A 284 6.89 -8.22 -5.03
N SER A 285 8.16 -8.50 -4.69
CA SER A 285 9.28 -8.25 -5.59
C SER A 285 10.04 -9.53 -5.93
N PHE A 286 10.23 -9.78 -7.23
CA PHE A 286 11.31 -10.64 -7.67
C PHE A 286 12.54 -9.81 -8.05
N LEU A 287 13.70 -10.43 -8.08
CA LEU A 287 14.98 -9.76 -8.21
C LEU A 287 15.72 -10.25 -9.48
N THR A 288 16.39 -9.33 -10.15
CA THR A 288 17.40 -9.65 -11.14
C THR A 288 18.74 -9.13 -10.64
N ALA A 289 19.80 -9.92 -10.78
CA ALA A 289 21.11 -9.58 -10.25
C ALA A 289 22.22 -9.92 -11.25
N GLY A 290 22.98 -8.90 -11.62
CA GLY A 290 24.13 -8.99 -12.53
C GLY A 290 25.12 -7.84 -12.30
N GLU A 291 26.26 -7.87 -13.00
CA GLU A 291 27.32 -6.85 -12.89
C GLU A 291 26.86 -5.45 -13.34
N LYS A 292 25.93 -5.38 -14.31
CA LYS A 292 25.44 -4.08 -14.81
C LYS A 292 24.42 -3.48 -13.86
N GLU A 293 23.45 -4.29 -13.40
CA GLU A 293 22.31 -3.83 -12.61
C GLU A 293 21.85 -4.93 -11.65
N VAL A 294 21.48 -4.51 -10.45
CA VAL A 294 20.63 -5.25 -9.53
C VAL A 294 19.30 -4.51 -9.43
N ARG A 295 18.18 -5.23 -9.62
CA ARG A 295 16.87 -4.59 -9.65
C ARG A 295 15.79 -5.44 -8.99
N ALA A 296 14.93 -4.77 -8.23
CA ALA A 296 13.66 -5.32 -7.75
C ALA A 296 12.53 -4.97 -8.73
N TRP A 297 11.73 -5.97 -9.10
CA TRP A 297 10.61 -5.87 -10.01
C TRP A 297 9.32 -6.11 -9.25
N THR A 298 8.40 -5.15 -9.35
CA THR A 298 7.09 -5.22 -8.68
C THR A 298 6.13 -6.12 -9.45
N ILE A 299 5.54 -7.10 -8.79
CA ILE A 299 4.47 -7.95 -9.32
C ILE A 299 3.39 -8.18 -8.27
N PRO A 300 2.13 -8.40 -8.67
CA PRO A 300 1.09 -8.92 -7.78
C PRO A 300 1.44 -10.30 -7.23
N ILE A 301 1.06 -10.58 -5.99
CA ILE A 301 1.14 -11.91 -5.40
C ILE A 301 0.32 -12.88 -6.25
N GLY A 302 0.86 -14.07 -6.54
CA GLY A 302 0.22 -15.07 -7.40
C GLY A 302 0.54 -14.95 -8.90
N THR A 303 1.39 -13.98 -9.29
CA THR A 303 1.85 -13.81 -10.67
C THR A 303 2.67 -15.00 -11.13
N LYS A 304 2.40 -15.52 -12.34
CA LYS A 304 3.17 -16.61 -12.96
C LYS A 304 4.45 -16.08 -13.63
N ALA A 305 5.44 -16.96 -13.81
CA ALA A 305 6.74 -16.61 -14.38
C ALA A 305 6.68 -15.89 -15.75
N PRO A 306 5.82 -16.24 -16.73
CA PRO A 306 5.73 -15.49 -17.98
C PRO A 306 5.28 -14.05 -17.79
N GLN A 307 4.25 -13.81 -16.96
CA GLN A 307 3.77 -12.45 -16.68
C GLN A 307 4.84 -11.63 -15.92
N ALA A 308 5.54 -12.26 -14.97
CA ALA A 308 6.68 -11.61 -14.30
C ALA A 308 7.79 -11.22 -15.29
N ALA A 309 8.08 -12.06 -16.28
CA ALA A 309 9.00 -11.74 -17.37
C ALA A 309 8.52 -10.54 -18.21
N GLY A 310 7.21 -10.37 -18.35
CA GLY A 310 6.55 -9.25 -19.02
C GLY A 310 6.83 -7.89 -18.37
N GLU A 311 7.02 -7.85 -17.06
CA GLU A 311 7.41 -6.62 -16.35
C GLU A 311 8.80 -6.12 -16.75
N ILE A 312 9.68 -7.01 -17.21
CA ILE A 312 10.98 -6.65 -17.77
C ILE A 312 10.80 -6.14 -19.20
N HIS A 313 10.16 -6.94 -20.05
CA HIS A 313 9.86 -6.59 -21.43
C HIS A 313 8.81 -7.53 -22.03
N THR A 314 7.90 -7.00 -22.83
CA THR A 314 6.83 -7.79 -23.49
C THR A 314 7.37 -8.89 -24.42
N ASP A 315 8.55 -8.71 -25.01
CA ASP A 315 9.17 -9.74 -25.85
C ASP A 315 9.66 -10.92 -25.02
N ILE A 316 10.11 -10.69 -23.77
CA ILE A 316 10.51 -11.78 -22.86
C ILE A 316 9.28 -12.61 -22.47
N GLU A 317 8.14 -11.97 -22.21
CA GLU A 317 6.88 -12.68 -21.96
C GLU A 317 6.45 -13.54 -23.15
N ARG A 318 6.41 -12.94 -24.37
CA ARG A 318 6.05 -13.64 -25.59
C ARG A 318 6.97 -14.79 -25.93
N GLY A 319 8.27 -14.58 -25.79
CA GLY A 319 9.30 -15.57 -26.07
C GLY A 319 9.63 -16.49 -24.90
N PHE A 320 8.89 -16.44 -23.78
CA PHE A 320 9.22 -17.18 -22.54
C PHE A 320 9.37 -18.69 -22.79
N ILE A 321 10.53 -19.22 -22.38
CA ILE A 321 10.84 -20.66 -22.42
C ILE A 321 10.79 -21.22 -21.01
N ARG A 322 11.57 -20.66 -20.09
CA ARG A 322 11.71 -21.06 -18.68
C ARG A 322 12.38 -19.96 -17.86
N ALA A 323 12.23 -20.04 -16.55
CA ALA A 323 12.93 -19.20 -15.58
C ALA A 323 13.95 -20.05 -14.81
N GLU A 324 15.19 -19.57 -14.72
CA GLU A 324 16.18 -20.10 -13.80
C GLU A 324 16.11 -19.28 -12.51
N ILE A 325 15.70 -19.92 -11.41
CA ILE A 325 15.36 -19.28 -10.15
C ILE A 325 16.26 -19.79 -9.04
N ILE A 326 16.80 -18.86 -8.26
CA ILE A 326 17.51 -19.15 -7.00
C ILE A 326 16.85 -18.28 -5.93
N GLY A 327 16.47 -18.87 -4.82
CA GLY A 327 15.97 -18.09 -3.67
C GLY A 327 17.06 -17.13 -3.17
N TYR A 328 16.68 -15.91 -2.76
CA TYR A 328 17.65 -14.90 -2.29
C TYR A 328 18.56 -15.46 -1.19
N ASN A 329 18.01 -16.12 -0.17
CA ASN A 329 18.79 -16.66 0.94
C ASN A 329 19.79 -17.73 0.48
N ASP A 330 19.40 -18.60 -0.48
CA ASP A 330 20.25 -19.62 -1.05
C ASP A 330 21.41 -19.00 -1.84
N LEU A 331 21.11 -17.96 -2.62
CA LEU A 331 22.13 -17.25 -3.40
C LEU A 331 23.17 -16.59 -2.49
N VAL A 332 22.72 -15.90 -1.43
CA VAL A 332 23.59 -15.24 -0.44
C VAL A 332 24.47 -16.28 0.29
N ALA A 333 23.87 -17.38 0.74
CA ALA A 333 24.60 -18.47 1.42
C ALA A 333 25.63 -19.15 0.51
N CYS A 334 25.40 -19.19 -0.80
CA CYS A 334 26.33 -19.75 -1.79
C CYS A 334 27.40 -18.75 -2.25
N GLY A 335 27.17 -17.46 -2.13
CA GLY A 335 28.07 -16.39 -2.54
C GLY A 335 28.17 -16.19 -4.07
N SER A 336 27.56 -17.06 -4.89
CA SER A 336 27.44 -16.88 -6.35
C SER A 336 26.42 -17.81 -6.98
N ARG A 337 25.88 -17.42 -8.15
CA ARG A 337 24.99 -18.27 -8.96
C ARG A 337 25.66 -19.60 -9.35
N LYS A 338 26.96 -19.59 -9.65
CA LYS A 338 27.71 -20.79 -10.03
C LYS A 338 27.68 -21.83 -8.91
N VAL A 339 28.04 -21.43 -7.69
CA VAL A 339 28.04 -22.32 -6.52
C VAL A 339 26.63 -22.79 -6.19
N ALA A 340 25.60 -21.93 -6.30
CA ALA A 340 24.22 -22.33 -6.10
C ALA A 340 23.77 -23.38 -7.13
N SER A 341 24.15 -23.25 -8.39
CA SER A 341 23.88 -24.23 -9.45
C SER A 341 24.59 -25.56 -9.19
N GLU A 342 25.86 -25.52 -8.80
CA GLU A 342 26.65 -26.72 -8.45
C GLU A 342 26.04 -27.50 -7.25
N LYS A 343 25.38 -26.77 -6.33
CA LYS A 343 24.64 -27.35 -5.20
C LYS A 343 23.22 -27.78 -5.54
N GLY A 344 22.75 -27.59 -6.78
CA GLY A 344 21.38 -27.93 -7.19
C GLY A 344 20.30 -26.99 -6.66
N LEU A 345 20.64 -25.77 -6.20
CA LEU A 345 19.72 -24.78 -5.67
C LEU A 345 19.14 -23.85 -6.76
N ALA A 346 19.74 -23.88 -7.98
CA ALA A 346 19.18 -23.25 -9.14
C ALA A 346 18.10 -24.15 -9.76
N ARG A 347 16.86 -23.72 -9.70
CA ARG A 347 15.68 -24.43 -10.22
C ARG A 347 15.34 -23.92 -11.62
N LEU A 348 14.92 -24.81 -12.50
CA LEU A 348 14.41 -24.45 -13.83
C LEU A 348 12.89 -24.62 -13.81
N GLU A 349 12.20 -23.49 -13.84
CA GLU A 349 10.74 -23.42 -13.67
C GLU A 349 10.05 -23.08 -15.00
N GLY A 350 8.90 -23.68 -15.22
CA GLY A 350 8.08 -23.51 -16.43
C GLY A 350 7.03 -22.41 -16.29
N LYS A 351 6.10 -22.40 -17.28
CA LYS A 351 5.06 -21.35 -17.41
C LYS A 351 4.07 -21.28 -16.26
N GLU A 352 3.87 -22.39 -15.54
CA GLU A 352 2.90 -22.48 -14.44
C GLU A 352 3.50 -22.10 -13.07
N TYR A 353 4.78 -21.82 -13.01
CA TYR A 353 5.43 -21.43 -11.77
C TYR A 353 4.89 -20.10 -11.26
N ILE A 354 4.42 -20.11 -10.02
CA ILE A 354 3.97 -18.91 -9.30
C ILE A 354 5.18 -18.32 -8.60
N MET A 355 5.55 -17.09 -8.97
CA MET A 355 6.68 -16.37 -8.42
C MET A 355 6.56 -16.22 -6.90
N GLN A 356 7.71 -16.25 -6.23
CA GLN A 356 7.83 -16.02 -4.80
C GLN A 356 8.59 -14.72 -4.53
N ASP A 357 8.26 -14.06 -3.40
CA ASP A 357 9.00 -12.86 -2.98
C ASP A 357 10.47 -13.22 -2.72
N GLY A 358 11.38 -12.45 -3.33
CA GLY A 358 12.83 -12.69 -3.23
C GLY A 358 13.38 -13.75 -4.18
N ASP A 359 12.60 -14.25 -5.13
CA ASP A 359 13.15 -15.06 -6.23
C ASP A 359 14.18 -14.23 -7.03
N VAL A 360 15.42 -14.73 -7.15
CA VAL A 360 16.46 -14.14 -8.01
C VAL A 360 16.47 -14.86 -9.34
N VAL A 361 16.04 -14.18 -10.41
CA VAL A 361 15.61 -14.82 -11.65
C VAL A 361 16.52 -14.47 -12.84
N ASP A 362 16.69 -15.45 -13.73
CA ASP A 362 17.21 -15.27 -15.08
C ASP A 362 16.23 -15.93 -16.06
N PHE A 363 15.54 -15.12 -16.87
CA PHE A 363 14.55 -15.62 -17.83
C PHE A 363 15.22 -16.07 -19.12
N ARG A 364 14.91 -17.28 -19.55
CA ARG A 364 15.32 -17.84 -20.84
C ARG A 364 14.17 -17.66 -21.83
N PHE A 365 14.44 -16.94 -22.91
CA PHE A 365 13.44 -16.62 -23.93
C PHE A 365 14.04 -16.69 -25.33
N ASN A 366 13.16 -16.79 -26.33
CA ASN A 366 13.53 -16.75 -27.72
C ASN A 366 12.56 -15.79 -28.45
N VAL A 367 13.11 -14.79 -29.15
CA VAL A 367 12.35 -13.78 -29.90
C VAL A 367 12.49 -14.03 -31.38
#